data_788f83ae0cd7dbc580f1f6249fe541fd
#
_entry.id   788f83ae0cd7dbc580f1f6249fe541fd
#
_cell.length_a   1.000
_cell.length_b   1.000
_cell.length_c   1.000
_cell.angle_alpha   90.00
_cell.angle_beta   90.00
_cell.angle_gamma   90.00
#
_symmetry.space_group_name_H-M   'P 1'
#
loop_
_entity.id
_entity.type
_entity.pdbx_description
1 polymer ?
#
loop_
_entity_poly.entity_id
_entity_poly.type
_entity_poly.pdbx_seq_one_letter_code
_entity_poly.pdbx_strand_id
1 'polypeptide(L)'
;MSPASEFAARFIGSYNLLSKEQASAIFDVQDKGLYAVRPESIYVQEEGGIYPGTCSSPVQGTVVSHQLLGNVIRYRIAALGTELTVDVMNRSSSRLYAPQTAVRLLFNLAEIKPLAH
;
A
#
# COMPACT_ATOMS: atom_id res chain seq x y z
N MET A 1 18.30 0.06 18.02
CA MET A 1 17.67 0.83 16.93
C MET A 1 18.21 2.24 16.93
N SER A 2 18.51 2.76 15.77
CA SER A 2 19.02 4.12 15.70
C SER A 2 17.91 5.13 15.93
N PRO A 3 18.20 6.26 16.58
CA PRO A 3 17.23 7.33 16.77
C PRO A 3 16.64 7.84 15.46
N ALA A 4 17.43 7.82 14.39
CA ALA A 4 16.97 8.28 13.08
C ALA A 4 15.87 7.38 12.52
N SER A 5 16.00 6.06 12.67
CA SER A 5 15.00 5.13 12.21
C SER A 5 13.70 5.28 12.99
N GLU A 6 13.81 5.45 14.30
CA GLU A 6 12.66 5.63 15.15
C GLU A 6 11.93 6.92 14.83
N PHE A 7 12.70 7.99 14.62
CA PHE A 7 12.16 9.28 14.25
C PHE A 7 11.43 9.21 12.90
N ALA A 8 12.04 8.57 11.93
CA ALA A 8 11.44 8.40 10.61
C ALA A 8 10.11 7.63 10.70
N ALA A 9 10.06 6.58 11.51
CA ALA A 9 8.84 5.79 11.68
C ALA A 9 7.71 6.63 12.27
N ARG A 10 8.02 7.57 13.16
CA ARG A 10 6.99 8.43 13.72
C ARG A 10 6.47 9.43 12.70
N PHE A 11 7.34 9.98 11.87
CA PHE A 11 6.94 10.93 10.85
C PHE A 11 6.10 10.29 9.76
N ILE A 12 6.40 9.06 9.43
CA ILE A 12 5.69 8.35 8.38
C ILE A 12 4.76 7.30 8.94
N GLY A 13 4.15 7.59 10.11
CA GLY A 13 3.26 6.67 10.79
C GLY A 13 2.09 6.20 9.95
N SER A 14 1.71 6.96 8.92
CA SER A 14 0.67 6.56 8.00
C SER A 14 1.20 5.71 6.84
N TYR A 15 2.52 5.57 6.70
CA TYR A 15 3.12 4.77 5.64
C TYR A 15 3.01 3.29 5.95
N ASN A 16 2.90 2.50 4.89
CA ASN A 16 3.08 1.06 4.99
C ASN A 16 4.56 0.75 4.95
N LEU A 17 5.00 -0.13 5.83
CA LEU A 17 6.39 -0.57 5.85
C LEU A 17 6.46 -2.01 5.37
N LEU A 18 7.28 -2.23 4.34
CA LEU A 18 7.48 -3.55 3.77
C LEU A 18 8.89 -4.03 4.11
N SER A 19 8.99 -5.28 4.54
CA SER A 19 10.29 -5.92 4.69
C SER A 19 10.88 -6.20 3.32
N LYS A 20 12.16 -6.60 3.30
CA LYS A 20 12.81 -7.00 2.06
C LYS A 20 12.03 -8.13 1.37
N GLU A 21 11.59 -9.11 2.16
CA GLU A 21 10.87 -10.26 1.62
C GLU A 21 9.52 -9.84 1.02
N GLN A 22 8.82 -8.95 1.69
CA GLN A 22 7.54 -8.45 1.17
C GLN A 22 7.74 -7.62 -0.09
N ALA A 23 8.73 -6.74 -0.08
CA ALA A 23 9.03 -5.89 -1.23
C ALA A 23 9.50 -6.72 -2.43
N SER A 24 10.20 -7.82 -2.19
CA SER A 24 10.67 -8.71 -3.26
C SER A 24 9.54 -9.31 -4.07
N ALA A 25 8.35 -9.37 -3.50
CA ALA A 25 7.19 -9.91 -4.22
C ALA A 25 6.66 -8.93 -5.28
N ILE A 26 7.05 -7.67 -5.23
CA ILE A 26 6.52 -6.65 -6.14
C ILE A 26 7.59 -6.00 -7.01
N PHE A 27 8.86 -6.06 -6.63
CA PHE A 27 9.93 -5.51 -7.46
C PHE A 27 11.27 -6.13 -7.09
N ASP A 28 12.29 -5.83 -7.89
CA ASP A 28 13.64 -6.36 -7.69
C ASP A 28 14.34 -5.53 -6.63
N VAL A 29 14.43 -6.08 -5.43
CA VAL A 29 14.97 -5.39 -4.26
C VAL A 29 16.50 -5.44 -4.28
N GLN A 30 17.12 -4.27 -4.17
CA GLN A 30 18.58 -4.16 -4.15
C GLN A 30 19.13 -4.01 -2.76
N ASP A 31 18.37 -3.41 -1.85
CA ASP A 31 18.85 -3.10 -0.51
C ASP A 31 18.25 -4.01 0.53
N LYS A 32 18.92 -4.10 1.67
CA LYS A 32 18.36 -4.74 2.85
C LYS A 32 17.64 -3.67 3.66
N GLY A 33 16.60 -4.04 4.36
CA GLY A 33 15.92 -3.11 5.25
C GLY A 33 14.46 -2.95 4.90
N LEU A 34 13.92 -1.80 5.26
CA LEU A 34 12.51 -1.52 5.11
C LEU A 34 12.26 -0.59 3.93
N TYR A 35 11.09 -0.75 3.35
CA TYR A 35 10.61 0.11 2.29
C TYR A 35 9.30 0.75 2.73
N ALA A 36 9.15 2.05 2.48
CA ALA A 36 7.95 2.79 2.85
C ALA A 36 7.09 3.03 1.62
N VAL A 37 5.81 2.78 1.75
CA VAL A 37 4.82 2.99 0.69
C VAL A 37 3.64 3.75 1.27
N ARG A 38 3.29 4.87 0.66
CA ARG A 38 2.14 5.65 1.12
C ARG A 38 0.85 4.91 0.80
N PRO A 39 -0.18 5.05 1.64
CA PRO A 39 -1.46 4.42 1.38
C PRO A 39 -2.07 4.80 0.02
N GLU A 40 -1.86 6.03 -0.43
CA GLU A 40 -2.41 6.49 -1.71
C GLU A 40 -1.56 6.04 -2.91
N SER A 41 -0.41 5.45 -2.68
CA SER A 41 0.45 4.91 -3.74
C SER A 41 0.15 3.46 -4.05
N ILE A 42 -0.85 2.89 -3.39
CA ILE A 42 -1.34 1.54 -3.64
C ILE A 42 -2.74 1.67 -4.19
N TYR A 43 -2.98 1.08 -5.36
CA TYR A 43 -4.27 1.16 -6.03
C TYR A 43 -5.00 -0.17 -5.93
N VAL A 44 -6.32 -0.11 -5.79
CA VAL A 44 -7.17 -1.29 -5.94
C VAL A 44 -7.55 -1.37 -7.40
N GLN A 45 -7.12 -2.43 -8.06
CA GLN A 45 -7.35 -2.60 -9.49
C GLN A 45 -8.83 -2.84 -9.77
N GLU A 46 -9.38 -2.06 -10.70
CA GLU A 46 -10.76 -2.17 -11.13
C GLU A 46 -10.81 -2.32 -12.64
N GLU A 47 -11.85 -3.01 -13.12
CA GLU A 47 -12.06 -3.19 -14.55
C GLU A 47 -12.20 -1.82 -15.22
N GLY A 48 -11.45 -1.61 -16.29
CA GLY A 48 -11.47 -0.34 -17.00
C GLY A 48 -10.70 0.78 -16.33
N GLY A 49 -10.06 0.52 -15.19
CA GLY A 49 -9.27 1.53 -14.50
C GLY A 49 -7.99 1.86 -15.25
N ILE A 50 -7.53 3.10 -15.06
CA ILE A 50 -6.29 3.58 -15.65
C ILE A 50 -5.32 3.85 -14.51
N TYR A 51 -4.12 3.29 -14.61
CA TYR A 51 -3.12 3.38 -13.55
C TYR A 51 -1.78 3.81 -14.13
N PRO A 52 -0.90 4.43 -13.30
CA PRO A 52 0.43 4.82 -13.79
C PRO A 52 1.18 3.62 -14.36
N GLY A 53 1.97 3.88 -15.41
CA GLY A 53 2.76 2.83 -16.03
C GLY A 53 3.88 2.30 -15.14
N THR A 54 4.15 2.97 -14.02
CA THR A 54 5.15 2.55 -13.04
C THR A 54 4.62 1.59 -12.00
N CYS A 55 3.37 1.12 -12.14
CA CYS A 55 2.79 0.19 -11.18
C CYS A 55 3.34 -1.23 -11.34
N SER A 56 3.36 -1.95 -10.23
CA SER A 56 3.74 -3.36 -10.20
C SER A 56 2.71 -4.23 -10.90
N SER A 57 3.03 -5.50 -11.06
CA SER A 57 2.04 -6.53 -11.37
C SER A 57 1.04 -6.63 -10.21
N PRO A 58 -0.19 -7.07 -10.49
CA PRO A 58 -1.20 -7.16 -9.43
C PRO A 58 -0.80 -8.10 -8.30
N VAL A 59 -1.11 -7.68 -7.08
CA VAL A 59 -0.88 -8.47 -5.88
C VAL A 59 -2.23 -8.81 -5.25
N GLN A 60 -2.43 -10.09 -4.97
CA GLN A 60 -3.67 -10.56 -4.37
C GLN A 60 -3.81 -10.04 -2.95
N GLY A 61 -4.99 -9.55 -2.58
CA GLY A 61 -5.27 -9.10 -1.24
C GLY A 61 -6.71 -9.38 -0.85
N THR A 62 -6.99 -9.22 0.44
CA THR A 62 -8.33 -9.40 0.99
C THR A 62 -8.65 -8.22 1.90
N VAL A 63 -9.78 -7.59 1.67
CA VAL A 63 -10.22 -6.46 2.49
C VAL A 63 -10.52 -6.95 3.90
N VAL A 64 -9.93 -6.31 4.90
CA VAL A 64 -10.17 -6.62 6.31
C VAL A 64 -11.21 -5.66 6.88
N SER A 65 -11.08 -4.38 6.59
CA SER A 65 -11.99 -3.36 7.09
C SER A 65 -11.88 -2.11 6.22
N HIS A 66 -12.79 -1.18 6.43
CA HIS A 66 -12.72 0.11 5.78
C HIS A 66 -13.19 1.20 6.73
N GLN A 67 -12.80 2.44 6.41
CA GLN A 67 -13.17 3.61 7.19
C GLN A 67 -13.37 4.77 6.22
N LEU A 68 -14.48 5.47 6.36
CA LEU A 68 -14.77 6.63 5.53
C LEU A 68 -14.17 7.87 6.18
N LEU A 69 -13.26 8.53 5.48
CA LEU A 69 -12.54 9.69 5.98
C LEU A 69 -12.77 10.87 5.03
N GLY A 70 -14.02 11.28 4.89
CA GLY A 70 -14.34 12.38 3.98
C GLY A 70 -14.12 12.01 2.53
N ASN A 71 -13.10 12.59 1.91
CA ASN A 71 -12.80 12.35 0.50
C ASN A 71 -12.06 11.05 0.25
N VAL A 72 -11.74 10.30 1.30
CA VAL A 72 -10.91 9.11 1.20
C VAL A 72 -11.60 7.94 1.88
N ILE A 73 -11.55 6.79 1.23
CA ILE A 73 -11.92 5.51 1.85
C ILE A 73 -10.62 4.84 2.22
N ARG A 74 -10.39 4.63 3.51
CA ARG A 74 -9.19 3.96 3.99
C ARG A 74 -9.49 2.51 4.23
N TYR A 75 -8.81 1.64 3.48
CA TYR A 75 -8.95 0.20 3.62
C TYR A 75 -7.78 -0.37 4.40
N ARG A 76 -8.08 -1.38 5.21
CA ARG A 76 -7.06 -2.28 5.72
C ARG A 76 -7.18 -3.54 4.87
N ILE A 77 -6.09 -3.92 4.23
CA ILE A 77 -6.09 -5.03 3.27
C ILE A 77 -4.97 -6.00 3.63
N ALA A 78 -5.32 -7.27 3.79
CA ALA A 78 -4.33 -8.31 4.05
C ALA A 78 -3.68 -8.70 2.71
N ALA A 79 -2.38 -8.50 2.61
CA ALA A 79 -1.61 -8.84 1.42
C ALA A 79 -0.14 -8.96 1.82
N LEU A 80 0.63 -9.73 1.07
CA LEU A 80 2.07 -9.90 1.31
C LEU A 80 2.39 -10.38 2.73
N GLY A 81 1.47 -11.12 3.35
CA GLY A 81 1.66 -11.63 4.70
C GLY A 81 1.52 -10.60 5.80
N THR A 82 0.97 -9.45 5.51
CA THR A 82 0.77 -8.38 6.50
C THR A 82 -0.54 -7.64 6.20
N GLU A 83 -0.86 -6.63 7.01
CA GLU A 83 -1.98 -5.74 6.73
C GLU A 83 -1.46 -4.41 6.22
N LEU A 84 -2.01 -3.98 5.10
CA LEU A 84 -1.64 -2.71 4.48
C LEU A 84 -2.78 -1.71 4.60
N THR A 85 -2.42 -0.44 4.71
CA THR A 85 -3.39 0.65 4.63
C THR A 85 -3.38 1.17 3.19
N VAL A 86 -4.56 1.20 2.57
CA VAL A 86 -4.73 1.63 1.18
C VAL A 86 -5.80 2.71 1.15
N ASP A 87 -5.45 3.88 0.63
CA ASP A 87 -6.36 5.01 0.55
C ASP A 87 -6.85 5.18 -0.88
N VAL A 88 -8.17 5.17 -1.03
CA VAL A 88 -8.83 5.29 -2.32
C VAL A 88 -9.70 6.55 -2.28
N MET A 89 -9.71 7.31 -3.36
CA MET A 89 -10.56 8.49 -3.44
C MET A 89 -12.03 8.09 -3.34
N ASN A 90 -12.76 8.77 -2.46
CA ASN A 90 -14.18 8.53 -2.27
C ASN A 90 -14.97 9.42 -3.24
N ARG A 91 -15.29 8.85 -4.40
CA ARG A 91 -16.09 9.53 -5.42
C ARG A 91 -17.51 9.00 -5.38
N SER A 92 -18.45 9.77 -5.92
CA SER A 92 -19.86 9.37 -5.92
C SER A 92 -20.08 8.03 -6.62
N SER A 93 -19.24 7.69 -7.57
CA SER A 93 -19.33 6.43 -8.31
C SER A 93 -18.46 5.33 -7.73
N SER A 94 -17.77 5.59 -6.62
CA SER A 94 -16.85 4.62 -6.03
C SER A 94 -17.61 3.43 -5.46
N ARG A 95 -17.03 2.24 -5.67
CA ARG A 95 -17.53 1.03 -5.04
C ARG A 95 -16.90 0.90 -3.66
N LEU A 96 -17.72 0.57 -2.68
CA LEU A 96 -17.24 0.30 -1.33
C LEU A 96 -17.08 -1.21 -1.18
N TYR A 97 -15.85 -1.65 -0.95
CA TYR A 97 -15.57 -3.08 -0.79
C TYR A 97 -15.84 -3.50 0.64
N ALA A 98 -16.64 -4.53 0.79
CA ALA A 98 -16.96 -5.09 2.11
C ALA A 98 -15.79 -5.92 2.63
N PRO A 99 -15.70 -6.13 3.96
CA PRO A 99 -14.72 -7.07 4.51
C PRO A 99 -14.85 -8.44 3.84
N GLN A 100 -13.72 -9.11 3.69
CA GLN A 100 -13.57 -10.43 3.06
C GLN A 100 -13.61 -10.38 1.52
N THR A 101 -13.74 -9.20 0.92
CA THR A 101 -13.70 -9.08 -0.54
C THR A 101 -12.26 -9.30 -1.04
N ALA A 102 -12.11 -10.15 -2.05
CA ALA A 102 -10.83 -10.34 -2.71
C ALA A 102 -10.58 -9.19 -3.66
N VAL A 103 -9.38 -8.62 -3.61
CA VAL A 103 -9.00 -7.51 -4.47
C VAL A 103 -7.59 -7.74 -5.01
N ARG A 104 -7.22 -6.97 -6.01
CA ARG A 104 -5.86 -6.95 -6.54
C ARG A 104 -5.29 -5.57 -6.35
N LEU A 105 -4.07 -5.52 -5.84
CA LEU A 105 -3.40 -4.26 -5.52
C LEU A 105 -2.29 -4.01 -6.53
N LEU A 106 -2.17 -2.75 -6.93
CA LEU A 106 -1.06 -2.28 -7.77
C LEU A 106 -0.26 -1.29 -6.95
N PHE A 107 1.04 -1.53 -6.82
CA PHE A 107 1.93 -0.64 -6.10
C PHE A 107 2.64 0.26 -7.09
N ASN A 108 2.58 1.57 -6.86
CA ASN A 108 3.34 2.50 -7.70
C ASN A 108 4.80 2.43 -7.31
N LEU A 109 5.58 1.68 -8.09
CA LEU A 109 6.98 1.41 -7.77
C LEU A 109 7.83 2.68 -7.74
N ALA A 110 7.43 3.70 -8.49
CA ALA A 110 8.15 4.97 -8.49
C ALA A 110 8.05 5.70 -7.16
N GLU A 111 7.09 5.32 -6.31
CA GLU A 111 6.83 5.99 -5.04
C GLU A 111 7.19 5.14 -3.84
N ILE A 112 7.81 4.00 -4.05
CA ILE A 112 8.32 3.17 -2.95
C ILE A 112 9.70 3.71 -2.58
N LYS A 113 9.91 3.95 -1.29
CA LYS A 113 11.14 4.55 -0.81
C LYS A 113 11.86 3.65 0.19
N PRO A 114 13.14 3.33 -0.07
CA PRO A 114 13.91 2.61 0.92
C PRO A 114 14.18 3.51 2.13
N LEU A 115 14.14 2.93 3.31
CA LEU A 115 14.47 3.67 4.51
C LEU A 115 15.93 3.43 4.86
N ALA A 116 16.64 4.53 5.11
CA ALA A 116 18.05 4.46 5.52
C ALA A 116 18.16 3.91 6.94
N HIS A 117 19.24 3.21 7.21
CA HIS A 117 19.54 2.67 8.53
C HIS A 117 20.48 3.53 9.32
#